data_52431ad12e8d57c6ef60941117d1f68d
#
_entry.id   52431ad12e8d57c6ef60941117d1f68d
#
_cell.length_a   1.000
_cell.length_b   1.000
_cell.length_c   1.000
_cell.angle_alpha   90.00
_cell.angle_beta   90.00
_cell.angle_gamma   90.00
#
_symmetry.space_group_name_H-M   'P 1'
#
loop_
_entity.id
_entity.type
_entity.pdbx_description
1 polymer ?
#
loop_
_entity_poly.entity_id
_entity_poly.type
_entity_poly.pdbx_seq_one_letter_code
_entity_poly.pdbx_strand_id
1 'polypeptide(L)'
;DGTKMYIAGVDGRDINEYTLSTAFDISSTVTHKGSYSIVSSDSYAYGFSFNNDGTKLFTTGPTYDRVNEHSLTTPFSLVDVSGEHSGDVIDTSSTDNYDTDPDSDTLTVTAIRTGSVEGSGTSGTVGGTTDGTYGTLTINSNGSYTYEVADNSTTNALDAGDIVTDIFNYTVSDGQGETDIATITITITGINDAPTAVADTDTVVAGNTVTDTTNSAGTLISDDTDADASSSLYITQVTPSGGSATSLTYNSTKTSNAATITGSKGTLTIGSDGSYSYAANLDVTTGPDTFTYTLTDGTSTTTSTLTIDVVVNHFGYIQEGKTLTVANTGSLVSGTSTGSNTGDIVYNDTSDTYTVTQIQHSGAGSATAVTDVTYSDGSATSVSGTYGTLTIGSDGSYQ
;
A
#
# COMPACT_ATOMS: atom_id res chain seq x y z
N ASP A 1 -11.72 -16.88 -4.32
CA ASP A 1 -12.69 -16.11 -3.55
C ASP A 1 -14.02 -15.90 -4.31
N GLY A 2 -14.08 -16.27 -5.61
CA GLY A 2 -15.30 -16.19 -6.43
C GLY A 2 -15.59 -14.80 -6.99
N THR A 3 -14.70 -13.84 -6.83
CA THR A 3 -14.86 -12.48 -7.38
C THR A 3 -14.25 -12.32 -8.77
N LYS A 4 -13.54 -13.32 -9.26
CA LYS A 4 -12.95 -13.32 -10.61
C LYS A 4 -13.60 -14.36 -11.52
N MET A 5 -13.79 -14.01 -12.78
CA MET A 5 -14.30 -14.86 -13.84
C MET A 5 -13.37 -14.77 -15.05
N TYR A 6 -13.08 -15.90 -15.68
CA TYR A 6 -12.24 -15.98 -16.86
C TYR A 6 -13.00 -16.62 -18.01
N ILE A 7 -12.91 -16.04 -19.20
CA ILE A 7 -13.60 -16.53 -20.39
C ILE A 7 -12.59 -16.63 -21.53
N ALA A 8 -12.43 -17.85 -22.10
CA ALA A 8 -11.71 -18.04 -23.35
C ALA A 8 -12.63 -17.76 -24.55
N GLY A 9 -12.21 -16.85 -25.42
CA GLY A 9 -12.94 -16.53 -26.65
C GLY A 9 -12.50 -17.41 -27.82
N VAL A 10 -13.44 -17.96 -28.57
CA VAL A 10 -13.13 -18.76 -29.78
C VAL A 10 -12.66 -17.86 -30.93
N ASP A 11 -13.21 -16.67 -31.03
CA ASP A 11 -12.89 -15.72 -32.09
C ASP A 11 -11.85 -14.66 -31.67
N GLY A 12 -11.65 -14.48 -30.36
CA GLY A 12 -10.76 -13.47 -29.78
C GLY A 12 -9.31 -13.92 -29.64
N ARG A 13 -9.06 -15.23 -29.66
CA ARG A 13 -7.71 -15.79 -29.43
C ARG A 13 -7.08 -15.30 -28.13
N ASP A 14 -7.91 -15.07 -27.11
CA ASP A 14 -7.54 -14.51 -25.83
C ASP A 14 -8.32 -15.16 -24.67
N ILE A 15 -7.82 -14.96 -23.48
CA ILE A 15 -8.52 -15.26 -22.24
C ILE A 15 -8.81 -13.94 -21.56
N ASN A 16 -10.09 -13.65 -21.31
CA ASN A 16 -10.54 -12.41 -20.73
C ASN A 16 -10.75 -12.57 -19.23
N GLU A 17 -10.23 -11.67 -18.42
CA GLU A 17 -10.48 -11.57 -16.99
C GLU A 17 -11.59 -10.56 -16.71
N TYR A 18 -12.50 -10.94 -15.82
CA TYR A 18 -13.58 -10.10 -15.31
C TYR A 18 -13.63 -10.15 -13.79
N THR A 19 -14.02 -9.04 -13.17
CA THR A 19 -14.39 -9.04 -11.75
C THR A 19 -15.91 -9.04 -11.59
N LEU A 20 -16.38 -9.72 -10.55
CA LEU A 20 -17.77 -9.78 -10.13
C LEU A 20 -17.93 -8.92 -8.88
N SER A 21 -18.93 -8.03 -8.84
CA SER A 21 -19.22 -7.24 -7.64
C SER A 21 -19.76 -8.08 -6.48
N THR A 22 -20.29 -9.27 -6.79
CA THR A 22 -20.70 -10.27 -5.79
C THR A 22 -20.07 -11.62 -6.15
N ALA A 23 -19.36 -12.22 -5.20
CA ALA A 23 -18.68 -13.49 -5.39
C ALA A 23 -19.64 -14.59 -5.90
N PHE A 24 -19.21 -15.32 -6.93
CA PHE A 24 -19.95 -16.41 -7.59
C PHE A 24 -21.31 -16.01 -8.22
N ASP A 25 -21.60 -14.71 -8.34
CA ASP A 25 -22.87 -14.22 -8.91
C ASP A 25 -22.64 -13.48 -10.23
N ILE A 26 -22.85 -14.18 -11.36
CA ILE A 26 -22.72 -13.61 -12.71
C ILE A 26 -23.86 -12.66 -13.08
N SER A 27 -24.91 -12.56 -12.27
CA SER A 27 -25.97 -11.56 -12.43
C SER A 27 -25.62 -10.22 -11.76
N SER A 28 -24.56 -10.20 -10.96
CA SER A 28 -24.00 -8.99 -10.37
C SER A 28 -23.29 -8.13 -11.42
N THR A 29 -22.81 -6.94 -11.03
CA THR A 29 -22.03 -6.12 -11.97
C THR A 29 -20.75 -6.88 -12.37
N VAL A 30 -20.59 -7.10 -13.68
CA VAL A 30 -19.42 -7.75 -14.28
C VAL A 30 -18.56 -6.68 -14.95
N THR A 31 -17.32 -6.54 -14.50
CA THR A 31 -16.39 -5.56 -15.05
C THR A 31 -15.24 -6.29 -15.75
N HIS A 32 -15.02 -6.00 -17.03
CA HIS A 32 -13.85 -6.47 -17.78
C HIS A 32 -12.59 -5.81 -17.22
N LYS A 33 -11.57 -6.62 -16.91
CA LYS A 33 -10.30 -6.15 -16.36
C LYS A 33 -9.17 -6.15 -17.38
N GLY A 34 -9.13 -7.13 -18.25
CA GLY A 34 -8.11 -7.25 -19.25
C GLY A 34 -8.24 -8.55 -20.05
N SER A 35 -7.41 -8.67 -21.08
CA SER A 35 -7.36 -9.84 -21.95
C SER A 35 -5.92 -10.30 -22.10
N TYR A 36 -5.71 -11.60 -22.04
CA TYR A 36 -4.43 -12.24 -22.30
C TYR A 36 -4.48 -12.93 -23.69
N SER A 37 -3.63 -12.49 -24.60
CA SER A 37 -3.53 -13.09 -25.94
C SER A 37 -2.73 -14.40 -25.89
N ILE A 38 -3.29 -15.46 -26.49
CA ILE A 38 -2.64 -16.77 -26.60
C ILE A 38 -2.16 -17.07 -28.02
N VAL A 39 -2.20 -16.08 -28.92
CA VAL A 39 -1.87 -16.26 -30.36
C VAL A 39 -0.46 -16.79 -30.56
N SER A 40 0.49 -16.35 -29.73
CA SER A 40 1.88 -16.82 -29.79
C SER A 40 2.07 -18.28 -29.36
N SER A 41 1.17 -18.79 -28.52
CA SER A 41 1.24 -20.16 -28.00
C SER A 41 0.30 -21.13 -28.70
N ASP A 42 -0.87 -20.65 -29.17
CA ASP A 42 -1.85 -21.45 -29.93
C ASP A 42 -2.84 -20.58 -30.67
N SER A 43 -3.45 -21.11 -31.76
CA SER A 43 -4.41 -20.37 -32.58
C SER A 43 -5.76 -20.15 -31.88
N TYR A 44 -6.13 -21.03 -30.94
CA TYR A 44 -7.35 -20.99 -30.16
C TYR A 44 -7.12 -21.65 -28.81
N ALA A 45 -7.79 -21.18 -27.75
CA ALA A 45 -7.85 -21.91 -26.48
C ALA A 45 -8.99 -22.92 -26.49
N TYR A 46 -8.69 -24.19 -26.41
CA TYR A 46 -9.68 -25.23 -26.11
C TYR A 46 -9.97 -25.37 -24.63
N GLY A 47 -9.02 -24.95 -23.80
CA GLY A 47 -9.14 -24.93 -22.37
C GLY A 47 -7.97 -24.19 -21.72
N PHE A 48 -8.20 -23.75 -20.50
CA PHE A 48 -7.18 -23.17 -19.66
C PHE A 48 -7.39 -23.58 -18.19
N SER A 49 -6.33 -23.52 -17.41
CA SER A 49 -6.36 -23.81 -15.98
C SER A 49 -5.23 -23.06 -15.28
N PHE A 50 -5.45 -22.68 -14.03
CA PHE A 50 -4.39 -22.18 -13.17
C PHE A 50 -3.81 -23.31 -12.32
N ASN A 51 -2.55 -23.17 -11.88
CA ASN A 51 -2.02 -23.98 -10.79
C ASN A 51 -2.69 -23.59 -9.45
N ASN A 52 -2.42 -24.36 -8.39
CA ASN A 52 -3.09 -24.19 -7.10
C ASN A 52 -2.86 -22.83 -6.43
N ASP A 53 -1.73 -22.21 -6.66
CA ASP A 53 -1.37 -20.89 -6.11
C ASP A 53 -1.65 -19.74 -7.07
N GLY A 54 -2.11 -20.03 -8.30
CA GLY A 54 -2.46 -19.03 -9.30
C GLY A 54 -1.28 -18.33 -9.97
N THR A 55 -0.04 -18.77 -9.71
CA THR A 55 1.16 -18.17 -10.30
C THR A 55 1.42 -18.61 -11.73
N LYS A 56 0.68 -19.62 -12.22
CA LYS A 56 0.80 -20.14 -13.57
C LYS A 56 -0.56 -20.35 -14.21
N LEU A 57 -0.66 -19.95 -15.48
CA LEU A 57 -1.76 -20.27 -16.36
C LEU A 57 -1.32 -21.34 -17.36
N PHE A 58 -2.11 -22.38 -17.54
CA PHE A 58 -1.90 -23.40 -18.55
C PHE A 58 -2.98 -23.27 -19.61
N THR A 59 -2.58 -23.28 -20.87
CA THR A 59 -3.51 -23.24 -22.01
C THR A 59 -3.32 -24.45 -22.92
N THR A 60 -4.41 -24.90 -23.56
CA THR A 60 -4.40 -25.96 -24.54
C THR A 60 -5.13 -25.48 -25.80
N GLY A 61 -4.62 -25.83 -26.96
CA GLY A 61 -5.23 -25.47 -28.24
C GLY A 61 -4.91 -26.49 -29.35
N PRO A 62 -5.53 -26.35 -30.54
CA PRO A 62 -5.46 -27.35 -31.58
C PRO A 62 -4.19 -27.35 -32.41
N THR A 63 -3.37 -26.30 -32.35
CA THR A 63 -2.31 -26.10 -33.32
C THR A 63 -1.09 -26.98 -33.06
N TYR A 64 -0.78 -27.26 -31.79
CA TYR A 64 0.47 -27.93 -31.44
C TYR A 64 0.33 -29.15 -30.51
N ASP A 65 -0.90 -29.58 -30.18
CA ASP A 65 -1.17 -30.74 -29.29
C ASP A 65 -0.34 -30.72 -27.99
N ARG A 66 -0.13 -29.52 -27.41
CA ARG A 66 0.68 -29.31 -26.21
C ARG A 66 -0.07 -28.47 -25.18
N VAL A 67 0.40 -28.54 -23.94
CA VAL A 67 0.03 -27.61 -22.88
C VAL A 67 1.08 -26.51 -22.84
N ASN A 68 0.66 -25.28 -23.01
CA ASN A 68 1.52 -24.10 -22.86
C ASN A 68 1.41 -23.60 -21.44
N GLU A 69 2.54 -23.28 -20.82
CA GLU A 69 2.64 -22.71 -19.48
C GLU A 69 2.98 -21.23 -19.60
N HIS A 70 2.25 -20.39 -18.87
CA HIS A 70 2.46 -18.96 -18.78
C HIS A 70 2.65 -18.60 -17.30
N SER A 71 3.70 -17.85 -16.97
CA SER A 71 3.93 -17.35 -15.62
C SER A 71 3.09 -16.09 -15.41
N LEU A 72 2.52 -15.95 -14.20
CA LEU A 72 1.75 -14.78 -13.78
C LEU A 72 2.51 -14.08 -12.65
N THR A 73 2.71 -12.77 -12.76
CA THR A 73 3.33 -11.96 -11.71
C THR A 73 2.41 -11.79 -10.51
N THR A 74 1.13 -11.63 -10.78
CA THR A 74 0.10 -11.61 -9.72
C THR A 74 -0.74 -12.89 -9.79
N PRO A 75 -0.84 -13.68 -8.70
CA PRO A 75 -1.63 -14.89 -8.69
C PRO A 75 -3.07 -14.68 -9.14
N PHE A 76 -3.54 -15.52 -10.07
CA PHE A 76 -4.87 -15.46 -10.65
C PHE A 76 -5.21 -14.11 -11.32
N SER A 77 -4.22 -13.39 -11.87
CA SER A 77 -4.44 -12.17 -12.64
C SER A 77 -3.85 -12.29 -14.03
N LEU A 78 -4.68 -12.05 -15.04
CA LEU A 78 -4.24 -11.99 -16.46
C LEU A 78 -3.82 -10.57 -16.88
N VAL A 79 -4.09 -9.58 -16.04
CA VAL A 79 -3.74 -8.18 -16.29
C VAL A 79 -2.26 -7.92 -16.03
N ASP A 80 -1.63 -8.83 -15.29
CA ASP A 80 -0.25 -8.76 -14.81
C ASP A 80 0.60 -9.88 -15.40
N VAL A 81 0.30 -10.31 -16.61
CA VAL A 81 1.17 -11.26 -17.28
C VAL A 81 2.45 -10.52 -17.62
N SER A 82 3.58 -11.01 -17.11
CA SER A 82 4.90 -10.50 -17.48
C SER A 82 4.91 -10.22 -18.98
N GLY A 83 5.21 -8.98 -19.34
CA GLY A 83 5.09 -8.47 -20.68
C GLY A 83 6.06 -9.11 -21.68
N GLU A 84 6.04 -10.44 -21.79
CA GLU A 84 6.78 -11.14 -22.81
C GLU A 84 6.03 -11.02 -24.15
N HIS A 85 6.58 -10.25 -25.05
CA HIS A 85 6.12 -10.17 -26.43
C HIS A 85 7.02 -11.03 -27.31
N SER A 86 6.43 -11.85 -28.18
CA SER A 86 7.16 -12.69 -29.12
C SER A 86 6.74 -12.43 -30.56
N GLY A 87 7.67 -12.54 -31.48
CA GLY A 87 7.45 -12.40 -32.90
C GLY A 87 8.55 -13.08 -33.72
N ASP A 88 8.51 -12.90 -35.00
CA ASP A 88 9.51 -13.41 -35.94
C ASP A 88 9.73 -12.41 -37.06
N VAL A 89 10.96 -12.05 -37.35
CA VAL A 89 11.31 -11.08 -38.39
C VAL A 89 11.51 -11.73 -39.76
N ILE A 90 11.56 -13.07 -39.84
CA ILE A 90 11.81 -13.82 -41.11
C ILE A 90 10.60 -14.70 -41.48
N ASP A 91 9.80 -15.17 -40.52
CA ASP A 91 8.71 -16.12 -40.80
C ASP A 91 7.57 -15.48 -41.59
N THR A 92 7.40 -15.95 -42.83
CA THR A 92 6.33 -15.50 -43.74
C THR A 92 4.93 -15.85 -43.28
N SER A 93 4.76 -16.67 -42.27
CA SER A 93 3.49 -16.98 -41.63
C SER A 93 3.09 -15.96 -40.56
N SER A 94 4.01 -15.09 -40.14
CA SER A 94 3.75 -13.99 -39.23
C SER A 94 2.88 -12.90 -39.86
N THR A 95 2.08 -12.22 -39.06
CA THR A 95 1.33 -11.01 -39.47
C THR A 95 2.20 -9.75 -39.41
N ASP A 96 3.39 -9.85 -38.86
CA ASP A 96 4.37 -8.77 -38.79
C ASP A 96 5.07 -8.56 -40.16
N ASN A 97 5.68 -7.41 -40.34
CA ASN A 97 6.54 -7.18 -41.48
C ASN A 97 7.77 -8.08 -41.37
N TYR A 98 7.91 -9.00 -42.30
CA TYR A 98 9.02 -9.97 -42.33
C TYR A 98 9.96 -9.69 -43.49
N ASP A 99 11.23 -10.04 -43.28
CA ASP A 99 12.26 -9.91 -44.30
C ASP A 99 12.11 -10.99 -45.37
N THR A 100 12.41 -10.64 -46.60
CA THR A 100 12.31 -11.55 -47.75
C THR A 100 13.57 -11.48 -48.61
N ASP A 101 13.93 -12.59 -49.20
CA ASP A 101 14.98 -12.68 -50.19
C ASP A 101 14.36 -12.91 -51.60
N PRO A 102 14.75 -12.11 -52.63
CA PRO A 102 14.23 -12.26 -53.98
C PRO A 102 14.57 -13.60 -54.64
N ASP A 103 15.71 -14.18 -54.33
CA ASP A 103 16.17 -15.44 -54.85
C ASP A 103 15.71 -16.64 -54.00
N SER A 104 14.98 -16.37 -52.92
CA SER A 104 14.45 -17.36 -51.98
C SER A 104 15.53 -18.10 -51.20
N ASP A 105 16.66 -17.45 -50.96
CA ASP A 105 17.69 -17.95 -50.07
C ASP A 105 17.25 -17.94 -48.59
N THR A 106 17.86 -18.79 -47.78
CA THR A 106 17.54 -18.89 -46.36
C THR A 106 18.14 -17.73 -45.60
N LEU A 107 17.28 -16.83 -45.11
CA LEU A 107 17.69 -15.71 -44.28
C LEU A 107 18.06 -16.14 -42.83
N THR A 108 19.08 -15.50 -42.29
CA THR A 108 19.49 -15.68 -40.91
C THR A 108 19.86 -14.36 -40.24
N VAL A 109 19.43 -14.15 -39.01
CA VAL A 109 19.88 -13.01 -38.18
C VAL A 109 21.31 -13.26 -37.71
N THR A 110 22.21 -12.31 -38.00
CA THR A 110 23.63 -12.43 -37.73
C THR A 110 24.15 -11.42 -36.68
N ALA A 111 23.42 -10.33 -36.45
CA ALA A 111 23.77 -9.34 -35.46
C ALA A 111 22.52 -8.67 -34.88
N ILE A 112 22.66 -8.14 -33.68
CA ILE A 112 21.66 -7.31 -32.96
C ILE A 112 22.36 -6.14 -32.27
N ARG A 113 21.71 -4.97 -32.23
CA ARG A 113 22.16 -3.76 -31.56
C ARG A 113 20.99 -3.00 -31.00
N THR A 114 21.24 -2.18 -29.97
CA THR A 114 20.25 -1.22 -29.46
C THR A 114 20.14 0.01 -30.35
N GLY A 115 18.97 0.61 -30.41
CA GLY A 115 18.72 1.91 -31.05
C GLY A 115 18.21 1.82 -32.50
N SER A 116 17.76 2.98 -33.01
CA SER A 116 17.09 3.13 -34.31
C SER A 116 18.05 3.41 -35.48
N VAL A 117 19.34 3.64 -35.24
CA VAL A 117 20.32 3.92 -36.29
C VAL A 117 20.96 2.62 -36.70
N GLU A 118 20.69 2.19 -37.93
CA GLU A 118 21.18 0.95 -38.52
C GLU A 118 22.71 0.80 -38.39
N GLY A 119 23.14 -0.37 -37.94
CA GLY A 119 24.54 -0.69 -37.72
C GLY A 119 25.21 0.02 -36.55
N SER A 120 24.49 0.87 -35.83
CA SER A 120 24.98 1.63 -34.68
C SER A 120 24.33 1.15 -33.36
N GLY A 121 24.82 1.64 -32.24
CA GLY A 121 24.35 1.27 -30.89
C GLY A 121 25.18 0.19 -30.24
N THR A 122 24.76 -0.23 -29.02
CA THR A 122 25.43 -1.27 -28.24
C THR A 122 25.15 -2.63 -28.85
N SER A 123 26.20 -3.38 -29.17
CA SER A 123 26.05 -4.73 -29.72
C SER A 123 25.55 -5.71 -28.65
N GLY A 124 24.55 -6.49 -29.03
CA GLY A 124 24.09 -7.66 -28.32
C GLY A 124 24.62 -8.96 -28.95
N THR A 125 24.07 -10.07 -28.46
CA THR A 125 24.43 -11.42 -28.98
C THR A 125 23.16 -12.09 -29.51
N VAL A 126 23.19 -12.57 -30.75
CA VAL A 126 22.09 -13.37 -31.32
C VAL A 126 21.92 -14.65 -30.50
N GLY A 127 20.71 -14.95 -30.08
CA GLY A 127 20.38 -16.04 -29.14
C GLY A 127 20.63 -15.71 -27.66
N GLY A 128 21.11 -14.51 -27.35
CA GLY A 128 21.24 -13.99 -25.99
C GLY A 128 20.42 -12.73 -25.77
N THR A 129 20.35 -12.26 -24.53
CA THR A 129 19.62 -11.04 -24.15
C THR A 129 20.38 -9.80 -24.61
N THR A 130 19.62 -8.79 -25.06
CA THR A 130 20.13 -7.45 -25.38
C THR A 130 19.27 -6.45 -24.62
N ASP A 131 19.89 -5.67 -23.70
CA ASP A 131 19.17 -4.74 -22.83
C ASP A 131 18.73 -3.51 -23.62
N GLY A 132 17.41 -3.21 -23.55
CA GLY A 132 16.82 -1.96 -23.97
C GLY A 132 16.74 -0.96 -22.83
N THR A 133 15.86 0.04 -22.96
CA THR A 133 15.58 1.02 -21.89
C THR A 133 14.54 0.50 -20.90
N TYR A 134 13.55 -0.21 -21.44
CA TYR A 134 12.37 -0.65 -20.69
C TYR A 134 12.28 -2.18 -20.55
N GLY A 135 13.21 -2.92 -21.17
CA GLY A 135 13.20 -4.38 -21.11
C GLY A 135 14.37 -5.00 -21.87
N THR A 136 14.29 -6.29 -22.08
CA THR A 136 15.32 -7.07 -22.77
C THR A 136 14.77 -7.78 -24.00
N LEU A 137 15.49 -7.70 -25.12
CA LEU A 137 15.20 -8.44 -26.34
C LEU A 137 16.14 -9.65 -26.46
N THR A 138 15.57 -10.80 -26.76
CA THR A 138 16.31 -11.98 -27.24
C THR A 138 15.86 -12.27 -28.67
N ILE A 139 16.76 -12.19 -29.64
CA ILE A 139 16.49 -12.58 -31.04
C ILE A 139 17.38 -13.76 -31.42
N ASN A 140 16.78 -14.78 -32.04
CA ASN A 140 17.46 -15.98 -32.50
C ASN A 140 17.90 -15.85 -33.97
N SER A 141 18.84 -16.70 -34.39
CA SER A 141 19.33 -16.70 -35.78
C SER A 141 18.26 -17.04 -36.81
N ASN A 142 17.17 -17.71 -36.43
CA ASN A 142 16.03 -18.01 -37.30
C ASN A 142 15.01 -16.87 -37.42
N GLY A 143 15.26 -15.72 -36.76
CA GLY A 143 14.37 -14.55 -36.77
C GLY A 143 13.38 -14.49 -35.60
N SER A 144 13.14 -15.58 -34.90
CA SER A 144 12.23 -15.57 -33.77
C SER A 144 12.79 -14.71 -32.64
N TYR A 145 11.95 -13.90 -31.99
CA TYR A 145 12.36 -13.07 -30.88
C TYR A 145 11.37 -13.09 -29.73
N THR A 146 11.88 -12.79 -28.56
CA THR A 146 11.09 -12.49 -27.36
C THR A 146 11.58 -11.19 -26.75
N TYR A 147 10.65 -10.40 -26.22
CA TYR A 147 10.94 -9.20 -25.45
C TYR A 147 10.28 -9.30 -24.09
N GLU A 148 11.06 -9.08 -23.05
CA GLU A 148 10.59 -9.07 -21.66
C GLU A 148 10.70 -7.66 -21.11
N VAL A 149 9.59 -7.09 -20.65
CA VAL A 149 9.57 -5.78 -19.98
C VAL A 149 10.25 -5.92 -18.62
N ALA A 150 11.12 -4.98 -18.31
CA ALA A 150 11.82 -4.97 -17.03
C ALA A 150 10.86 -4.58 -15.89
N ASP A 151 10.96 -5.27 -14.76
CA ASP A 151 10.30 -4.87 -13.52
C ASP A 151 11.28 -3.99 -12.71
N ASN A 152 11.19 -2.68 -12.90
CA ASN A 152 12.05 -1.71 -12.23
C ASN A 152 11.36 -0.35 -12.10
N SER A 153 11.99 0.59 -11.38
CA SER A 153 11.42 1.91 -11.14
C SER A 153 11.15 2.76 -12.38
N THR A 154 11.75 2.45 -13.52
CA THR A 154 11.51 3.18 -14.77
C THR A 154 10.23 2.72 -15.46
N THR A 155 9.99 1.41 -15.48
CA THR A 155 8.78 0.82 -16.05
C THR A 155 7.57 0.97 -15.13
N ASN A 156 7.79 0.81 -13.82
CA ASN A 156 6.73 0.97 -12.82
C ASN A 156 6.31 2.44 -12.62
N ALA A 157 7.07 3.42 -13.13
CA ALA A 157 6.69 4.83 -13.13
C ALA A 157 5.88 5.25 -14.35
N LEU A 158 5.52 4.34 -15.24
CA LEU A 158 4.67 4.62 -16.39
C LEU A 158 3.20 4.62 -15.97
N ASP A 159 2.57 5.78 -16.06
CA ASP A 159 1.13 5.90 -15.77
C ASP A 159 0.28 5.06 -16.74
N ALA A 160 -0.91 4.71 -16.31
CA ALA A 160 -1.85 3.96 -17.15
C ALA A 160 -2.10 4.65 -18.51
N GLY A 161 -1.72 3.98 -19.58
CA GLY A 161 -1.87 4.44 -20.95
C GLY A 161 -0.68 5.25 -21.48
N ASP A 162 0.38 5.44 -20.71
CA ASP A 162 1.65 5.95 -21.22
C ASP A 162 2.19 4.98 -22.28
N ILE A 163 2.74 5.55 -23.35
CA ILE A 163 3.31 4.77 -24.45
C ILE A 163 4.77 5.13 -24.61
N VAL A 164 5.62 4.12 -24.43
CA VAL A 164 7.07 4.24 -24.65
C VAL A 164 7.53 3.16 -25.63
N THR A 165 8.74 3.32 -26.17
CA THR A 165 9.28 2.36 -27.14
C THR A 165 10.72 2.00 -26.86
N ASP A 166 11.05 0.73 -26.99
CA ASP A 166 12.41 0.26 -27.22
C ASP A 166 12.61 -0.06 -28.69
N ILE A 167 13.76 0.34 -29.22
CA ILE A 167 14.11 0.12 -30.62
C ILE A 167 15.46 -0.61 -30.69
N PHE A 168 15.49 -1.65 -31.51
CA PHE A 168 16.68 -2.43 -31.79
C PHE A 168 16.88 -2.49 -33.30
N ASN A 169 18.14 -2.63 -33.76
CA ASN A 169 18.42 -2.93 -35.15
C ASN A 169 19.15 -4.25 -35.27
N TYR A 170 18.80 -5.04 -36.26
CA TYR A 170 19.39 -6.36 -36.48
C TYR A 170 19.89 -6.47 -37.93
N THR A 171 20.85 -7.35 -38.14
CA THR A 171 21.39 -7.65 -39.44
C THR A 171 20.91 -9.02 -39.91
N VAL A 172 20.30 -9.09 -41.06
CA VAL A 172 19.94 -10.34 -41.73
C VAL A 172 20.95 -10.64 -42.84
N SER A 173 21.22 -11.91 -43.12
CA SER A 173 22.10 -12.40 -44.17
C SER A 173 21.44 -13.54 -44.91
N ASP A 174 21.62 -13.56 -46.23
CA ASP A 174 21.22 -14.61 -47.16
C ASP A 174 22.13 -15.86 -47.18
N GLY A 175 23.29 -15.78 -46.49
CA GLY A 175 24.32 -16.83 -46.50
C GLY A 175 25.14 -16.87 -47.77
N GLN A 176 24.87 -16.04 -48.76
CA GLN A 176 25.64 -15.93 -50.04
C GLN A 176 26.61 -14.74 -50.01
N GLY A 177 26.51 -13.87 -49.03
CA GLY A 177 27.44 -12.76 -48.79
C GLY A 177 26.78 -11.40 -48.82
N GLU A 178 25.48 -11.32 -49.07
CA GLU A 178 24.70 -10.09 -48.94
C GLU A 178 24.07 -9.99 -47.54
N THR A 179 23.91 -8.77 -47.09
CA THR A 179 23.30 -8.47 -45.80
C THR A 179 22.47 -7.20 -45.85
N ASP A 180 21.39 -7.16 -45.05
CA ASP A 180 20.60 -5.97 -44.86
C ASP A 180 20.39 -5.72 -43.37
N ILE A 181 20.03 -4.47 -43.01
CA ILE A 181 19.79 -4.07 -41.63
C ILE A 181 18.38 -3.50 -41.52
N ALA A 182 17.62 -4.05 -40.59
CA ALA A 182 16.29 -3.57 -40.26
C ALA A 182 16.12 -3.26 -38.78
N THR A 183 14.98 -2.68 -38.40
CA THR A 183 14.69 -2.32 -37.02
C THR A 183 13.49 -3.06 -36.46
N ILE A 184 13.56 -3.42 -35.18
CA ILE A 184 12.44 -3.87 -34.37
C ILE A 184 12.06 -2.74 -33.44
N THR A 185 10.80 -2.32 -33.44
CA THR A 185 10.23 -1.37 -32.49
C THR A 185 9.27 -2.07 -31.57
N ILE A 186 9.58 -2.11 -30.29
CA ILE A 186 8.70 -2.65 -29.24
C ILE A 186 7.97 -1.49 -28.60
N THR A 187 6.66 -1.53 -28.64
CA THR A 187 5.79 -0.54 -27.96
C THR A 187 5.37 -1.11 -26.62
N ILE A 188 5.64 -0.37 -25.54
CA ILE A 188 5.27 -0.69 -24.18
C ILE A 188 4.20 0.31 -23.73
N THR A 189 3.13 -0.21 -23.15
CA THR A 189 2.07 0.63 -22.57
C THR A 189 2.08 0.49 -21.06
N GLY A 190 2.12 1.62 -20.37
CA GLY A 190 2.02 1.70 -18.91
C GLY A 190 0.66 1.19 -18.42
N ILE A 191 0.65 0.60 -17.27
CA ILE A 191 -0.54 0.16 -16.53
C ILE A 191 -0.52 0.83 -15.16
N ASN A 192 -1.70 0.97 -14.54
CA ASN A 192 -1.78 1.55 -13.20
C ASN A 192 -1.26 0.58 -12.15
N ASP A 193 -0.31 1.02 -11.37
CA ASP A 193 0.08 0.38 -10.13
C ASP A 193 -0.89 0.77 -9.00
N ALA A 194 -0.95 -0.03 -7.95
CA ALA A 194 -1.76 0.30 -6.79
C ALA A 194 -0.91 1.01 -5.73
N PRO A 195 -1.47 1.99 -5.00
CA PRO A 195 -0.74 2.69 -3.97
C PRO A 195 -0.29 1.76 -2.85
N THR A 196 0.87 2.06 -2.28
CA THR A 196 1.41 1.41 -1.09
C THR A 196 1.16 2.29 0.12
N ALA A 197 0.34 1.81 1.06
CA ALA A 197 -0.02 2.55 2.26
C ALA A 197 0.74 2.04 3.50
N VAL A 198 1.27 2.96 4.27
CA VAL A 198 1.99 2.73 5.52
C VAL A 198 1.04 2.95 6.70
N ALA A 199 1.22 2.19 7.78
CA ALA A 199 0.38 2.33 8.97
C ALA A 199 0.89 3.47 9.87
N ASP A 200 -0.05 4.26 10.39
CA ASP A 200 0.20 5.44 11.21
C ASP A 200 -0.10 5.21 12.67
N THR A 201 0.65 5.88 13.52
CA THR A 201 0.41 5.87 14.98
C THR A 201 0.52 7.26 15.56
N ASP A 202 -0.34 7.57 16.51
CA ASP A 202 -0.24 8.81 17.29
C ASP A 202 -0.63 8.56 18.75
N THR A 203 -0.34 9.53 19.63
CA THR A 203 -0.64 9.42 21.06
C THR A 203 -1.37 10.67 21.55
N VAL A 204 -2.42 10.47 22.32
CA VAL A 204 -3.18 11.56 22.91
C VAL A 204 -3.54 11.28 24.37
N VAL A 205 -3.55 12.31 25.19
CA VAL A 205 -4.07 12.24 26.54
C VAL A 205 -5.59 12.35 26.53
N ALA A 206 -6.28 11.50 27.29
CA ALA A 206 -7.73 11.54 27.44
C ALA A 206 -8.23 12.96 27.75
N GLY A 207 -9.27 13.41 27.06
CA GLY A 207 -9.80 14.75 27.13
C GLY A 207 -9.06 15.82 26.32
N ASN A 208 -7.94 15.47 25.67
CA ASN A 208 -7.21 16.36 24.78
C ASN A 208 -7.47 15.99 23.29
N THR A 209 -6.96 16.84 22.42
CA THR A 209 -7.02 16.63 20.97
C THR A 209 -5.60 16.55 20.42
N VAL A 210 -5.35 15.57 19.54
CA VAL A 210 -4.14 15.49 18.73
C VAL A 210 -4.50 15.81 17.28
N THR A 211 -3.56 16.37 16.52
CA THR A 211 -3.75 16.73 15.11
C THR A 211 -2.46 16.46 14.34
N ASP A 212 -2.57 15.73 13.23
CA ASP A 212 -1.52 15.55 12.18
C ASP A 212 -0.08 15.55 12.71
N THR A 213 0.24 14.75 13.71
CA THR A 213 1.59 14.67 14.27
C THR A 213 2.31 13.39 13.84
N THR A 214 1.64 12.51 13.12
CA THR A 214 2.22 11.27 12.62
C THR A 214 3.34 11.55 11.61
N ASN A 215 4.39 10.79 11.69
CA ASN A 215 5.44 10.65 10.67
C ASN A 215 6.13 11.93 10.17
N SER A 216 6.44 12.89 10.99
CA SER A 216 7.28 14.07 10.61
C SER A 216 6.82 14.89 9.37
N ALA A 217 5.81 14.45 8.66
CA ALA A 217 5.30 15.01 7.42
C ALA A 217 3.86 15.55 7.50
N GLY A 218 3.09 15.18 8.52
CA GLY A 218 1.89 15.96 8.90
C GLY A 218 0.53 15.39 8.48
N THR A 219 0.41 14.43 7.57
CA THR A 219 -0.86 13.80 7.19
C THR A 219 -0.70 12.29 7.07
N LEU A 220 -1.81 11.54 7.12
CA LEU A 220 -1.78 10.06 6.99
C LEU A 220 -1.18 9.57 5.67
N ILE A 221 -1.29 10.38 4.60
CA ILE A 221 -0.82 9.98 3.27
C ILE A 221 0.59 10.48 2.94
N SER A 222 1.30 11.05 3.89
CA SER A 222 2.57 11.74 3.62
C SER A 222 3.77 10.80 3.44
N ASP A 223 3.69 9.58 3.92
CA ASP A 223 4.66 8.49 3.73
C ASP A 223 4.10 7.32 2.91
N ASP A 224 2.88 7.47 2.43
CA ASP A 224 2.29 6.58 1.43
C ASP A 224 2.90 6.89 0.05
N THR A 225 3.04 5.87 -0.77
CA THR A 225 3.69 5.99 -2.08
C THR A 225 2.88 5.30 -3.16
N ASP A 226 3.14 5.74 -4.39
CA ASP A 226 2.65 5.09 -5.58
C ASP A 226 3.82 4.95 -6.56
N ALA A 227 3.83 3.90 -7.37
CA ALA A 227 4.88 3.71 -8.36
C ALA A 227 4.65 4.60 -9.59
N ASP A 228 3.38 4.86 -9.93
CA ASP A 228 2.99 5.72 -11.04
C ASP A 228 3.44 7.17 -10.82
N ALA A 229 4.07 7.78 -11.83
CA ALA A 229 4.75 9.08 -11.68
C ALA A 229 3.82 10.27 -11.43
N SER A 230 2.57 10.20 -11.88
CA SER A 230 1.59 11.28 -11.78
C SER A 230 0.46 11.03 -10.79
N SER A 231 0.53 9.96 -10.00
CA SER A 231 -0.51 9.59 -9.05
C SER A 231 -0.76 10.65 -7.98
N SER A 232 -2.04 10.88 -7.70
CA SER A 232 -2.49 11.77 -6.63
C SER A 232 -3.26 10.98 -5.59
N LEU A 233 -2.61 10.70 -4.46
CA LEU A 233 -3.18 9.87 -3.40
C LEU A 233 -4.21 10.62 -2.57
N TYR A 234 -5.30 9.96 -2.24
CA TYR A 234 -6.32 10.48 -1.33
C TYR A 234 -7.12 9.35 -0.65
N ILE A 235 -7.69 9.66 0.52
CA ILE A 235 -8.49 8.72 1.30
C ILE A 235 -9.95 8.80 0.87
N THR A 236 -10.57 7.65 0.59
CA THR A 236 -11.98 7.56 0.18
C THR A 236 -12.91 7.13 1.30
N GLN A 237 -12.41 6.37 2.27
CA GLN A 237 -13.22 5.76 3.31
C GLN A 237 -12.42 5.54 4.58
N VAL A 238 -13.09 5.64 5.74
CA VAL A 238 -12.54 5.28 7.05
C VAL A 238 -13.53 4.43 7.82
N THR A 239 -13.02 3.39 8.48
CA THR A 239 -13.79 2.44 9.29
C THR A 239 -13.19 2.35 10.69
N PRO A 240 -13.90 2.73 11.75
CA PRO A 240 -13.44 2.52 13.11
C PRO A 240 -13.49 1.03 13.46
N SER A 241 -12.61 0.57 14.35
CA SER A 241 -12.61 -0.83 14.80
C SER A 241 -13.97 -1.25 15.34
N GLY A 242 -14.56 -2.30 14.76
CA GLY A 242 -15.89 -2.80 15.12
C GLY A 242 -17.07 -1.94 14.68
N GLY A 243 -16.85 -0.87 13.91
CA GLY A 243 -17.88 0.03 13.41
C GLY A 243 -18.15 -0.12 11.91
N SER A 244 -18.94 0.82 11.38
CA SER A 244 -19.27 0.89 9.95
C SER A 244 -18.37 1.89 9.24
N ALA A 245 -18.10 1.63 7.96
CA ALA A 245 -17.35 2.50 7.09
C ALA A 245 -18.06 3.84 6.83
N THR A 246 -17.29 4.91 6.80
CA THR A 246 -17.74 6.27 6.45
C THR A 246 -16.94 6.75 5.23
N SER A 247 -17.64 7.12 4.17
CA SER A 247 -17.04 7.69 2.96
C SER A 247 -16.63 9.14 3.18
N LEU A 248 -15.49 9.53 2.59
CA LEU A 248 -14.97 10.89 2.63
C LEU A 248 -15.35 11.66 1.35
N THR A 249 -15.55 12.96 1.47
CA THR A 249 -15.76 13.82 0.32
C THR A 249 -14.41 14.11 -0.34
N TYR A 250 -14.30 13.86 -1.64
CA TYR A 250 -13.07 14.18 -2.40
C TYR A 250 -12.67 15.66 -2.24
N ASN A 251 -11.38 15.93 -2.15
CA ASN A 251 -10.81 17.25 -1.84
C ASN A 251 -11.28 17.85 -0.50
N SER A 252 -11.70 17.04 0.46
CA SER A 252 -11.96 17.48 1.84
C SER A 252 -10.65 17.53 2.64
N THR A 253 -10.64 18.44 3.61
CA THR A 253 -9.57 18.55 4.63
C THR A 253 -10.20 18.44 6.01
N LYS A 254 -9.40 18.26 7.06
CA LYS A 254 -9.92 18.24 8.45
C LYS A 254 -10.69 19.49 8.85
N THR A 255 -10.55 20.59 8.11
CA THR A 255 -11.23 21.87 8.38
C THR A 255 -12.31 22.23 7.37
N SER A 256 -12.42 21.48 6.26
CA SER A 256 -13.39 21.73 5.18
C SER A 256 -13.97 20.42 4.67
N ASN A 257 -15.28 20.25 4.80
CA ASN A 257 -16.04 19.04 4.41
C ASN A 257 -15.49 17.75 5.04
N ALA A 258 -14.86 17.83 6.20
CA ALA A 258 -14.35 16.68 6.92
C ALA A 258 -15.46 15.70 7.32
N ALA A 259 -15.12 14.41 7.34
CA ALA A 259 -15.94 13.41 7.97
C ALA A 259 -15.62 13.33 9.48
N THR A 260 -16.66 13.04 10.26
CA THR A 260 -16.53 12.80 11.71
C THR A 260 -16.88 11.34 12.01
N ILE A 261 -15.96 10.62 12.61
CA ILE A 261 -16.06 9.18 12.87
C ILE A 261 -15.89 8.93 14.37
N THR A 262 -16.91 8.33 14.98
CA THR A 262 -16.84 7.95 16.40
C THR A 262 -16.08 6.65 16.55
N GLY A 263 -14.96 6.70 17.24
CA GLY A 263 -14.17 5.54 17.66
C GLY A 263 -14.58 5.01 19.03
N SER A 264 -13.83 4.08 19.56
CA SER A 264 -14.07 3.46 20.87
C SER A 264 -13.69 4.38 22.04
N LYS A 265 -12.75 5.31 21.83
CA LYS A 265 -12.18 6.16 22.86
C LYS A 265 -12.22 7.66 22.54
N GLY A 266 -12.72 8.03 21.38
CA GLY A 266 -12.78 9.42 20.95
C GLY A 266 -13.45 9.60 19.60
N THR A 267 -13.24 10.77 19.02
CA THR A 267 -13.84 11.16 17.75
C THR A 267 -12.76 11.63 16.80
N LEU A 268 -12.64 10.97 15.66
CA LEU A 268 -11.77 11.33 14.54
C LEU A 268 -12.50 12.29 13.60
N THR A 269 -11.87 13.41 13.27
CA THR A 269 -12.29 14.32 12.19
C THR A 269 -11.21 14.26 11.12
N ILE A 270 -11.56 13.89 9.89
CA ILE A 270 -10.58 13.59 8.84
C ILE A 270 -11.05 14.08 7.47
N GLY A 271 -10.11 14.57 6.68
CA GLY A 271 -10.28 14.90 5.27
C GLY A 271 -9.73 13.83 4.33
N SER A 272 -10.13 13.88 3.07
CA SER A 272 -9.60 12.98 2.02
C SER A 272 -8.13 13.24 1.71
N ASP A 273 -7.61 14.42 2.08
CA ASP A 273 -6.18 14.76 1.98
C ASP A 273 -5.32 14.12 3.09
N GLY A 274 -5.90 13.24 3.91
CA GLY A 274 -5.24 12.59 5.03
C GLY A 274 -5.06 13.48 6.26
N SER A 275 -5.39 14.76 6.20
CA SER A 275 -5.36 15.64 7.37
C SER A 275 -6.42 15.24 8.39
N TYR A 276 -6.05 15.19 9.68
CA TYR A 276 -6.98 14.76 10.71
C TYR A 276 -6.80 15.51 12.03
N SER A 277 -7.80 15.38 12.89
CA SER A 277 -7.71 15.65 14.33
C SER A 277 -8.50 14.58 15.08
N TYR A 278 -7.99 14.16 16.21
CA TYR A 278 -8.65 13.19 17.07
C TYR A 278 -8.86 13.79 18.45
N ALA A 279 -10.10 13.88 18.88
CA ALA A 279 -10.50 14.34 20.20
C ALA A 279 -10.79 13.13 21.10
N ALA A 280 -9.92 12.86 22.05
CA ALA A 280 -10.09 11.77 23.00
C ALA A 280 -11.17 12.10 24.03
N ASN A 281 -12.02 11.12 24.35
CA ASN A 281 -13.00 11.24 25.44
C ASN A 281 -12.30 11.30 26.79
N LEU A 282 -12.95 11.94 27.79
CA LEU A 282 -12.42 12.08 29.15
C LEU A 282 -12.45 10.75 29.92
N ASP A 283 -13.55 10.04 29.86
CA ASP A 283 -13.81 8.85 30.67
C ASP A 283 -13.52 7.55 29.88
N VAL A 284 -12.26 7.37 29.48
CA VAL A 284 -11.82 6.18 28.74
C VAL A 284 -10.69 5.46 29.47
N THR A 285 -10.51 4.20 29.10
CA THR A 285 -9.34 3.43 29.55
C THR A 285 -8.16 3.64 28.61
N THR A 286 -6.93 3.61 29.11
CA THR A 286 -5.72 3.60 28.30
C THR A 286 -5.76 2.50 27.25
N GLY A 287 -5.21 2.77 26.08
CA GLY A 287 -5.04 1.81 25.00
C GLY A 287 -5.46 2.38 23.63
N PRO A 288 -5.28 1.61 22.57
CA PRO A 288 -5.49 2.08 21.21
C PRO A 288 -6.95 2.29 20.85
N ASP A 289 -7.17 3.28 19.97
CA ASP A 289 -8.35 3.44 19.15
C ASP A 289 -7.90 3.35 17.69
N THR A 290 -8.42 2.40 16.92
CA THR A 290 -7.90 2.07 15.59
C THR A 290 -8.93 2.33 14.51
N PHE A 291 -8.48 2.95 13.43
CA PHE A 291 -9.26 3.29 12.26
C PHE A 291 -8.57 2.70 11.04
N THR A 292 -9.30 1.91 10.24
CA THR A 292 -8.81 1.46 8.93
C THR A 292 -9.23 2.48 7.89
N TYR A 293 -8.30 2.96 7.08
CA TYR A 293 -8.60 3.85 5.97
C TYR A 293 -8.34 3.16 4.61
N THR A 294 -9.05 3.61 3.59
CA THR A 294 -8.88 3.19 2.20
C THR A 294 -8.24 4.33 1.43
N LEU A 295 -7.03 4.09 0.97
CA LEU A 295 -6.24 4.99 0.10
C LEU A 295 -6.49 4.63 -1.35
N THR A 296 -6.47 5.63 -2.25
CA THR A 296 -6.58 5.44 -3.69
C THR A 296 -5.73 6.45 -4.45
N ASP A 297 -5.31 6.07 -5.65
CA ASP A 297 -4.74 6.90 -6.72
C ASP A 297 -5.84 7.44 -7.69
N GLY A 298 -7.09 7.01 -7.51
CA GLY A 298 -8.24 7.28 -8.39
C GLY A 298 -8.64 6.09 -9.27
N THR A 299 -7.80 5.06 -9.36
CA THR A 299 -8.00 3.85 -10.18
C THR A 299 -7.99 2.59 -9.32
N SER A 300 -6.96 2.43 -8.52
CA SER A 300 -6.75 1.31 -7.59
C SER A 300 -6.91 1.76 -6.14
N THR A 301 -7.03 0.80 -5.23
CA THR A 301 -7.18 1.08 -3.80
C THR A 301 -6.35 0.13 -2.95
N THR A 302 -5.82 0.65 -1.85
CA THR A 302 -5.21 -0.14 -0.78
C THR A 302 -5.78 0.28 0.57
N THR A 303 -5.47 -0.46 1.64
CA THR A 303 -5.93 -0.11 2.99
C THR A 303 -4.77 -0.09 3.97
N SER A 304 -4.82 0.85 4.92
CA SER A 304 -3.92 0.91 6.07
C SER A 304 -4.66 1.36 7.32
N THR A 305 -3.95 1.58 8.40
CA THR A 305 -4.54 1.89 9.71
C THR A 305 -3.92 3.12 10.35
N LEU A 306 -4.78 3.95 10.96
CA LEU A 306 -4.39 4.92 11.97
C LEU A 306 -4.69 4.34 13.35
N THR A 307 -3.68 4.26 14.20
CA THR A 307 -3.82 3.85 15.59
C THR A 307 -3.52 5.02 16.51
N ILE A 308 -4.49 5.43 17.29
CA ILE A 308 -4.35 6.48 18.31
C ILE A 308 -4.21 5.83 19.69
N ASP A 309 -3.03 5.91 20.29
CA ASP A 309 -2.81 5.47 21.66
C ASP A 309 -3.35 6.52 22.66
N VAL A 310 -4.52 6.23 23.21
CA VAL A 310 -5.10 7.09 24.25
C VAL A 310 -4.49 6.75 25.58
N VAL A 311 -3.74 7.69 26.15
CA VAL A 311 -3.18 7.59 27.50
C VAL A 311 -4.05 8.38 28.47
N VAL A 312 -4.30 7.79 29.61
CA VAL A 312 -5.08 8.44 30.64
C VAL A 312 -4.11 9.10 31.63
N ASN A 313 -4.03 10.43 31.64
CA ASN A 313 -3.41 11.13 32.73
C ASN A 313 -4.38 11.17 33.89
N HIS A 314 -4.02 10.51 34.98
CA HIS A 314 -4.86 10.42 36.17
C HIS A 314 -4.82 11.70 37.04
N PHE A 315 -4.88 12.87 36.42
CA PHE A 315 -5.21 14.10 37.12
C PHE A 315 -6.73 14.16 37.25
N GLY A 316 -7.21 13.58 38.30
CA GLY A 316 -8.57 13.47 38.80
C GLY A 316 -9.64 14.37 38.18
N TYR A 317 -10.30 13.88 37.13
CA TYR A 317 -11.63 14.39 36.78
C TYR A 317 -12.63 13.79 37.78
N ILE A 318 -13.32 14.64 38.53
CA ILE A 318 -14.32 14.22 39.53
C ILE A 318 -15.65 14.93 39.22
N GLN A 319 -16.73 14.17 39.14
CA GLN A 319 -18.07 14.73 39.05
C GLN A 319 -18.52 15.30 40.42
N GLU A 320 -19.34 16.35 40.38
CA GLU A 320 -19.95 16.90 41.58
C GLU A 320 -20.61 15.81 42.46
N GLY A 321 -20.33 15.80 43.72
CA GLY A 321 -20.86 14.83 44.69
C GLY A 321 -20.23 13.44 44.66
N LYS A 322 -19.14 13.24 43.90
CA LYS A 322 -18.36 12.00 43.87
C LYS A 322 -16.99 12.19 44.52
N THR A 323 -16.45 11.12 45.08
CA THR A 323 -15.07 11.07 45.60
C THR A 323 -14.21 10.33 44.57
N LEU A 324 -13.15 10.95 44.10
CA LEU A 324 -12.08 10.25 43.36
C LEU A 324 -11.08 9.73 44.37
N THR A 325 -10.99 8.42 44.47
CA THR A 325 -9.97 7.75 45.28
C THR A 325 -8.98 7.10 44.32
N VAL A 326 -7.73 7.47 44.44
CA VAL A 326 -6.68 6.91 43.62
C VAL A 326 -5.63 6.32 44.54
N ALA A 327 -5.42 5.01 44.44
CA ALA A 327 -4.38 4.29 45.13
C ALA A 327 -3.19 4.09 44.23
N ASN A 328 -2.00 4.34 44.68
CA ASN A 328 -0.80 3.90 44.02
C ASN A 328 -0.77 2.37 44.03
N THR A 329 -1.02 1.75 42.87
CA THR A 329 -1.01 0.30 42.71
C THR A 329 0.28 -0.22 42.08
N GLY A 330 1.23 0.66 41.78
CA GLY A 330 2.53 0.35 41.19
C GLY A 330 3.71 0.61 42.10
N SER A 331 4.84 0.06 41.81
CA SER A 331 6.09 0.39 42.47
C SER A 331 6.64 1.69 41.88
N LEU A 332 6.75 2.73 42.66
CA LEU A 332 7.44 3.99 42.32
C LEU A 332 8.95 3.82 42.14
N VAL A 333 9.48 2.66 42.45
CA VAL A 333 10.90 2.36 42.35
C VAL A 333 11.22 1.85 40.95
N SER A 334 12.00 2.65 40.25
CA SER A 334 12.51 2.37 38.88
C SER A 334 11.46 2.25 37.79
N GLY A 335 11.06 3.34 37.22
CA GLY A 335 10.64 3.66 35.82
C GLY A 335 9.93 2.66 34.95
N THR A 336 9.54 1.51 35.45
CA THR A 336 8.87 0.47 34.67
C THR A 336 7.60 0.00 35.35
N SER A 337 6.72 0.92 35.71
CA SER A 337 5.38 0.53 36.10
C SER A 337 4.60 0.17 34.84
N THR A 338 4.49 -1.11 34.58
CA THR A 338 3.57 -1.68 33.58
C THR A 338 2.16 -1.88 34.12
N GLY A 339 1.88 -1.32 35.31
CA GLY A 339 0.59 -1.39 35.96
C GLY A 339 -0.26 -0.17 35.69
N SER A 340 -1.57 -0.36 35.68
CA SER A 340 -2.59 0.67 35.64
C SER A 340 -2.50 1.49 36.95
N ASN A 341 -1.60 2.45 37.00
CA ASN A 341 -1.50 3.38 38.15
C ASN A 341 -2.52 4.48 37.97
N THR A 342 -3.74 4.18 38.31
CA THR A 342 -4.79 5.16 38.31
C THR A 342 -4.56 6.14 39.46
N GLY A 343 -4.05 7.35 39.13
CA GLY A 343 -3.96 8.48 40.04
C GLY A 343 -2.67 8.65 40.81
N ASP A 344 -1.60 8.32 40.22
CA ASP A 344 -0.27 8.67 40.69
C ASP A 344 0.29 9.84 39.88
N ILE A 345 0.54 10.96 40.52
CA ILE A 345 1.05 12.17 39.84
C ILE A 345 2.55 12.09 39.53
N VAL A 346 3.25 11.03 39.93
CA VAL A 346 4.66 10.78 39.62
C VAL A 346 4.87 9.57 38.71
N TYR A 347 3.81 9.06 38.10
CA TYR A 347 3.79 7.84 37.28
C TYR A 347 4.68 7.89 36.02
N ASN A 348 4.90 9.05 35.43
CA ASN A 348 5.62 9.17 34.15
C ASN A 348 7.14 9.30 34.29
N ASP A 349 7.68 9.18 35.49
CA ASP A 349 9.10 9.37 35.74
C ASP A 349 9.87 8.06 35.53
N THR A 350 10.78 8.04 34.59
CA THR A 350 11.36 6.79 34.05
C THR A 350 12.70 6.36 34.64
N SER A 351 13.34 7.15 35.50
CA SER A 351 14.71 6.83 35.92
C SER A 351 15.07 7.09 37.37
N ASP A 352 14.26 7.84 38.11
CA ASP A 352 14.59 8.24 39.48
C ASP A 352 13.43 7.95 40.44
N THR A 353 13.71 7.90 41.75
CA THR A 353 12.69 7.82 42.77
C THR A 353 12.19 9.23 43.07
N TYR A 354 11.01 9.56 42.62
CA TYR A 354 10.39 10.86 42.89
C TYR A 354 9.45 10.77 44.09
N THR A 355 9.36 11.87 44.80
CA THR A 355 8.42 12.02 45.92
C THR A 355 7.75 13.40 45.83
N VAL A 356 6.47 13.43 46.15
CA VAL A 356 5.77 14.71 46.33
C VAL A 356 6.17 15.29 47.68
N THR A 357 6.87 16.41 47.65
CA THR A 357 7.35 17.07 48.87
C THR A 357 6.46 18.21 49.33
N GLN A 358 5.71 18.81 48.43
CA GLN A 358 4.80 19.94 48.74
C GLN A 358 3.61 19.95 47.75
N ILE A 359 2.47 20.43 48.24
CA ILE A 359 1.30 20.76 47.45
C ILE A 359 0.83 22.17 47.75
N GLN A 360 0.27 22.85 46.75
CA GLN A 360 -0.28 24.19 46.89
C GLN A 360 -1.58 24.34 46.14
N HIS A 361 -2.63 24.82 46.80
CA HIS A 361 -3.85 25.25 46.11
C HIS A 361 -3.61 26.58 45.39
N SER A 362 -4.09 26.71 44.18
CA SER A 362 -4.04 27.99 43.44
C SER A 362 -4.70 29.12 44.22
N GLY A 363 -3.94 30.14 44.57
CA GLY A 363 -4.37 31.25 45.43
C GLY A 363 -4.03 31.11 46.91
N ALA A 364 -3.47 30.00 47.36
CA ALA A 364 -2.91 29.90 48.70
C ALA A 364 -1.57 30.59 48.81
N GLY A 365 -1.32 31.26 49.96
CA GLY A 365 -0.10 32.06 50.18
C GLY A 365 1.19 31.22 50.33
N SER A 366 1.11 29.93 50.64
CA SER A 366 2.25 29.03 50.85
C SER A 366 1.88 27.59 50.54
N ALA A 367 2.86 26.82 50.09
CA ALA A 367 2.71 25.38 49.89
C ALA A 367 2.68 24.62 51.22
N THR A 368 1.94 23.52 51.27
CA THR A 368 1.88 22.59 52.41
C THR A 368 2.86 21.46 52.15
N ALA A 369 3.73 21.16 53.11
CA ALA A 369 4.65 20.03 53.02
C ALA A 369 3.88 18.70 53.07
N VAL A 370 4.23 17.77 52.22
CA VAL A 370 3.73 16.39 52.21
C VAL A 370 4.70 15.53 53.00
N THR A 371 4.22 14.95 54.09
CA THR A 371 5.07 14.24 55.08
C THR A 371 4.79 12.74 55.12
N ASP A 372 3.66 12.32 54.58
CA ASP A 372 3.20 10.94 54.68
C ASP A 372 3.46 10.17 53.41
N VAL A 373 3.70 8.86 53.53
CA VAL A 373 4.12 8.02 52.40
C VAL A 373 2.96 7.77 51.43
N THR A 374 1.77 7.43 51.97
CA THR A 374 0.57 7.15 51.17
C THR A 374 -0.63 7.90 51.70
N TYR A 375 -1.64 8.18 50.86
CA TYR A 375 -2.86 8.85 51.35
C TYR A 375 -3.72 7.94 52.26
N SER A 376 -3.53 6.62 52.22
CA SER A 376 -4.39 5.62 52.86
C SER A 376 -3.94 5.21 54.25
N ASP A 377 -2.80 5.69 54.76
CA ASP A 377 -2.29 5.32 56.08
C ASP A 377 -2.90 6.10 57.27
N GLY A 378 -3.81 7.02 56.97
CA GLY A 378 -4.56 7.79 57.94
C GLY A 378 -3.87 9.09 58.38
N SER A 379 -2.67 9.39 57.89
CA SER A 379 -1.88 10.57 58.22
C SER A 379 -1.55 11.45 57.04
N ALA A 380 -2.17 11.18 55.86
CA ALA A 380 -1.91 11.87 54.61
C ALA A 380 -2.13 13.39 54.71
N THR A 381 -1.33 14.13 53.96
CA THR A 381 -1.41 15.59 53.92
C THR A 381 -2.65 16.05 53.13
N SER A 382 -3.47 16.90 53.76
CA SER A 382 -4.69 17.41 53.15
C SER A 382 -4.59 18.90 52.89
N VAL A 383 -5.05 19.31 51.71
CA VAL A 383 -5.18 20.73 51.33
C VAL A 383 -6.58 20.99 50.83
N SER A 384 -7.24 21.97 51.46
CA SER A 384 -8.58 22.40 51.06
C SER A 384 -8.53 23.34 49.84
N GLY A 385 -9.25 22.99 48.80
CA GLY A 385 -9.51 23.84 47.65
C GLY A 385 -10.87 24.51 47.74
N THR A 386 -11.22 25.27 46.71
CA THR A 386 -12.52 25.99 46.64
C THR A 386 -13.71 25.03 46.58
N TYR A 387 -13.55 23.90 45.96
CA TYR A 387 -14.63 22.94 45.68
C TYR A 387 -14.46 21.57 46.36
N GLY A 388 -13.40 21.37 47.09
CA GLY A 388 -13.12 20.10 47.77
C GLY A 388 -11.78 20.08 48.50
N THR A 389 -11.45 18.91 49.07
CA THR A 389 -10.18 18.68 49.75
C THR A 389 -9.38 17.62 49.03
N LEU A 390 -8.12 17.91 48.72
CA LEU A 390 -7.16 16.95 48.20
C LEU A 390 -6.36 16.38 49.37
N THR A 391 -6.34 15.06 49.48
CA THR A 391 -5.48 14.33 50.41
C THR A 391 -4.44 13.57 49.61
N ILE A 392 -3.13 13.73 49.93
CA ILE A 392 -2.04 13.21 49.10
C ILE A 392 -0.93 12.62 49.96
N GLY A 393 -0.34 11.52 49.53
CA GLY A 393 0.88 10.93 50.02
C GLY A 393 2.12 11.38 49.26
N SER A 394 3.29 11.23 49.85
CA SER A 394 4.56 11.54 49.21
C SER A 394 4.90 10.59 48.07
N ASP A 395 4.27 9.42 48.00
CA ASP A 395 4.34 8.47 46.90
C ASP A 395 3.53 8.90 45.67
N GLY A 396 2.84 10.05 45.73
CA GLY A 396 2.00 10.59 44.69
C GLY A 396 0.56 10.08 44.69
N SER A 397 0.23 9.09 45.52
CA SER A 397 -1.16 8.64 45.70
C SER A 397 -2.02 9.75 46.32
N TYR A 398 -3.25 9.89 45.90
CA TYR A 398 -4.15 10.96 46.41
C TYR A 398 -5.64 10.58 46.41
N GLN A 399 -6.42 11.37 47.08
CA GLN A 399 -7.88 11.30 47.11
C GLN A 399 -8.50 12.69 47.02
#